data_fd98bc3b5a1634f2df15950e37f26a85
#
_entry.id   fd98bc3b5a1634f2df15950e37f26a85
#
_cell.length_a   1.000
_cell.length_b   1.000
_cell.length_c   1.000
_cell.angle_alpha   90.00
_cell.angle_beta   90.00
_cell.angle_gamma   90.00
#
_symmetry.space_group_name_H-M   'P 1'
#
loop_
_entity.id
_entity.type
_entity.pdbx_description
1 polymer ?
#
loop_
_entity_poly.entity_id
_entity_poly.type
_entity_poly.pdbx_seq_one_letter_code
_entity_poly.pdbx_strand_id
1 'polypeptide(L)'
;MKRGKRILEKLIIFYLVIRKGEKMLGQASGRSNICNASARAKARKASLIDPTRMRQLLQTGPESIGASIGELGYRNEMDIYSARMSGADAVEAALFHNLDNDLSDVMNFCQGPLKSIVAIYVERFAYEKAKTVLRAVNGGCSDELIESQILPSENPMNAVWLDIVRTTETLHEAANSMAGTPWGKELAKLDDSDATLEEMEDALDRQYYSHALKVSKGRDSNPQLVKYIRTEIDHRNIINQFRELRQNISTEKRLQMVIPGGRLSKTVMSQVSQANSNKSILEALRRSNTFDETGFDEAILESDALGTLDPIATLLNHRRHDLLRSFSYLNPVSVFPVIYYIERKVLEIQNLRLLVRGKTIGLTAEVLEAHMDF
;
A
#
# COMPACT_ATOMS: atom_id res chain seq x y z
N MET A 1 31.61 -1.32 -11.27
CA MET A 1 31.84 -2.05 -10.02
C MET A 1 31.95 -1.19 -8.75
N LYS A 2 32.67 -0.07 -8.66
CA LYS A 2 32.75 0.75 -7.44
C LYS A 2 31.46 1.53 -7.07
N ARG A 3 30.63 1.94 -8.05
CA ARG A 3 29.35 2.62 -7.81
C ARG A 3 28.28 1.68 -7.25
N GLY A 4 28.12 0.47 -7.80
CA GLY A 4 27.17 -0.53 -7.29
C GLY A 4 27.42 -0.93 -5.83
N LYS A 5 28.69 -0.97 -5.39
CA LYS A 5 29.05 -1.23 -3.99
C LYS A 5 28.61 -0.11 -3.03
N ARG A 6 28.65 1.14 -3.46
CA ARG A 6 28.20 2.31 -2.69
C ARG A 6 26.68 2.41 -2.54
N ILE A 7 25.94 1.97 -3.56
CA ILE A 7 24.47 1.88 -3.54
C ILE A 7 24.03 0.76 -2.61
N LEU A 8 24.69 -0.39 -2.72
CA LEU A 8 24.47 -1.52 -1.81
C LEU A 8 24.78 -1.14 -0.35
N GLU A 9 25.83 -0.35 -0.10
CA GLU A 9 26.14 0.16 1.23
C GLU A 9 25.10 1.16 1.74
N LYS A 10 24.55 2.05 0.91
CA LYS A 10 23.48 2.98 1.29
C LYS A 10 22.13 2.27 1.45
N LEU A 11 21.80 1.31 0.57
CA LEU A 11 20.66 0.40 0.72
C LEU A 11 20.79 -0.44 1.99
N ILE A 12 22.00 -0.92 2.27
CA ILE A 12 22.33 -1.61 3.52
C ILE A 12 22.24 -0.67 4.71
N ILE A 13 22.59 0.61 4.59
CA ILE A 13 22.49 1.60 5.68
C ILE A 13 21.01 1.99 5.92
N PHE A 14 20.22 2.21 4.90
CA PHE A 14 18.77 2.41 5.03
C PHE A 14 18.08 1.15 5.58
N TYR A 15 18.47 -0.01 5.06
CA TYR A 15 18.07 -1.31 5.59
C TYR A 15 18.65 -1.55 6.98
N LEU A 16 19.86 -1.06 7.29
CA LEU A 16 20.46 -1.12 8.61
C LEU A 16 19.88 -0.08 9.57
N VAL A 17 19.26 0.99 9.08
CA VAL A 17 18.42 1.88 9.94
C VAL A 17 17.08 1.19 10.20
N ILE A 18 16.47 0.54 9.22
CA ILE A 18 15.34 -0.40 9.43
C ILE A 18 15.85 -1.67 10.15
N ARG A 19 17.00 -2.25 9.80
CA ARG A 19 17.65 -3.44 10.39
C ARG A 19 18.60 -3.17 11.58
N LYS A 20 19.01 -1.94 11.87
CA LYS A 20 19.46 -1.60 13.23
C LYS A 20 18.29 -1.67 14.20
N GLY A 21 17.08 -1.36 13.74
CA GLY A 21 15.89 -1.96 14.31
C GLY A 21 15.99 -3.50 14.35
N GLU A 22 16.36 -4.27 13.29
CA GLU A 22 16.39 -5.74 13.24
C GLU A 22 17.67 -6.39 13.82
N LYS A 23 18.85 -5.81 13.80
CA LYS A 23 20.01 -6.32 14.55
C LYS A 23 19.90 -6.03 16.05
N MET A 24 19.13 -5.00 16.43
CA MET A 24 18.53 -4.92 17.76
C MET A 24 17.33 -5.90 17.89
N LEU A 25 16.70 -6.36 16.79
CA LEU A 25 15.67 -7.40 16.66
C LEU A 25 16.26 -8.84 16.65
N GLY A 26 17.57 -9.01 16.48
CA GLY A 26 18.27 -10.30 16.73
C GLY A 26 18.12 -10.78 18.16
N GLN A 27 17.65 -9.93 19.03
CA GLN A 27 17.09 -10.20 20.35
C GLN A 27 16.01 -9.14 20.64
N ALA A 28 14.80 -9.32 20.13
CA ALA A 28 13.62 -8.74 20.76
C ALA A 28 13.38 -9.44 22.09
N SER A 29 14.35 -9.37 22.99
CA SER A 29 14.30 -9.89 24.38
C SER A 29 13.54 -8.94 25.31
N GLY A 30 12.62 -8.13 24.78
CA GLY A 30 11.75 -7.26 25.50
C GLY A 30 10.29 -7.67 25.37
N ARG A 31 9.45 -7.31 26.32
CA ARG A 31 7.99 -7.40 26.18
C ARG A 31 7.51 -6.35 25.19
N SER A 32 6.52 -6.69 24.37
CA SER A 32 5.81 -5.72 23.54
C SER A 32 5.17 -4.65 24.43
N ASN A 33 5.31 -3.38 24.06
CA ASN A 33 4.69 -2.25 24.77
C ASN A 33 3.27 -1.96 24.29
N ILE A 34 2.45 -3.01 24.11
CA ILE A 34 1.13 -2.98 23.46
C ILE A 34 0.22 -1.89 24.05
N CYS A 35 0.13 -1.77 25.39
CA CYS A 35 -0.72 -0.76 26.03
C CYS A 35 -0.34 0.67 25.62
N ASN A 36 0.96 1.00 25.66
CA ASN A 36 1.45 2.32 25.28
C ASN A 36 1.24 2.59 23.79
N ALA A 37 1.61 1.64 22.93
CA ALA A 37 1.46 1.76 21.49
C ALA A 37 -0.01 1.92 21.08
N SER A 38 -0.92 1.12 21.66
CA SER A 38 -2.36 1.21 21.39
C SER A 38 -2.94 2.56 21.82
N ALA A 39 -2.53 3.08 22.99
CA ALA A 39 -2.98 4.39 23.48
C ALA A 39 -2.51 5.52 22.55
N ARG A 40 -1.23 5.49 22.14
CA ARG A 40 -0.66 6.48 21.19
C ARG A 40 -1.35 6.43 19.82
N ALA A 41 -1.57 5.25 19.30
CA ALA A 41 -2.25 5.07 18.02
C ALA A 41 -3.69 5.61 18.06
N LYS A 42 -4.43 5.36 19.15
CA LYS A 42 -5.79 5.90 19.35
C LYS A 42 -5.78 7.43 19.44
N ALA A 43 -4.83 8.02 20.16
CA ALA A 43 -4.69 9.47 20.25
C ALA A 43 -4.41 10.09 18.87
N ARG A 44 -3.45 9.52 18.10
CA ARG A 44 -3.16 9.96 16.74
C ARG A 44 -4.35 9.77 15.80
N LYS A 45 -5.09 8.65 15.90
CA LYS A 45 -6.31 8.45 15.12
C LYS A 45 -7.36 9.52 15.40
N ALA A 46 -7.50 9.96 16.65
CA ALA A 46 -8.44 11.02 17.02
C ALA A 46 -8.06 12.41 16.47
N SER A 47 -6.80 12.61 16.06
CA SER A 47 -6.33 13.84 15.42
C SER A 47 -6.41 13.84 13.90
N LEU A 48 -6.81 12.70 13.27
CA LEU A 48 -7.08 12.67 11.84
C LEU A 48 -8.27 13.55 11.47
N ILE A 49 -8.30 13.98 10.22
CA ILE A 49 -9.38 14.81 9.68
C ILE A 49 -10.70 14.04 9.76
N ASP A 50 -11.64 14.57 10.48
CA ASP A 50 -12.98 13.98 10.59
C ASP A 50 -13.82 14.22 9.32
N PRO A 51 -14.89 13.42 9.10
CA PRO A 51 -15.75 13.56 7.91
C PRO A 51 -16.35 14.95 7.73
N THR A 52 -16.66 15.66 8.82
CA THR A 52 -17.22 17.02 8.76
C THR A 52 -16.21 18.00 8.19
N ARG A 53 -14.98 17.94 8.68
CA ARG A 53 -13.86 18.74 8.18
C ARG A 53 -13.55 18.40 6.72
N MET A 54 -13.57 17.12 6.35
CA MET A 54 -13.34 16.69 4.97
C MET A 54 -14.43 17.27 4.03
N ARG A 55 -15.71 17.28 4.46
CA ARG A 55 -16.80 17.94 3.71
C ARG A 55 -16.63 19.45 3.62
N GLN A 56 -16.07 20.10 4.63
CA GLN A 56 -15.73 21.53 4.55
C GLN A 56 -14.65 21.79 3.49
N LEU A 57 -13.64 20.93 3.40
CA LEU A 57 -12.61 21.02 2.35
C LEU A 57 -13.20 20.83 0.95
N LEU A 58 -14.25 20.02 0.78
CA LEU A 58 -14.96 19.87 -0.50
C LEU A 58 -15.56 21.21 -0.98
N GLN A 59 -15.94 22.11 -0.08
CA GLN A 59 -16.47 23.44 -0.43
C GLN A 59 -15.37 24.49 -0.64
N THR A 60 -14.12 24.19 -0.27
CA THR A 60 -12.99 25.11 -0.42
C THR A 60 -12.57 25.22 -1.89
N GLY A 61 -12.28 26.42 -2.37
CA GLY A 61 -11.82 26.65 -3.74
C GLY A 61 -10.43 26.05 -4.02
N PRO A 62 -10.11 25.73 -5.28
CA PRO A 62 -8.84 25.10 -5.64
C PRO A 62 -7.60 25.92 -5.23
N GLU A 63 -7.70 27.27 -5.26
CA GLU A 63 -6.61 28.19 -4.91
C GLU A 63 -6.25 28.17 -3.41
N SER A 64 -7.23 27.89 -2.54
CA SER A 64 -7.06 27.96 -1.08
C SER A 64 -6.96 26.58 -0.41
N ILE A 65 -7.18 25.51 -1.16
CA ILE A 65 -7.24 24.15 -0.60
C ILE A 65 -5.90 23.70 0.00
N GLY A 66 -4.79 24.06 -0.63
CA GLY A 66 -3.45 23.74 -0.11
C GLY A 66 -3.19 24.40 1.24
N ALA A 67 -3.56 25.68 1.41
CA ALA A 67 -3.45 26.38 2.68
C ALA A 67 -4.33 25.73 3.76
N SER A 68 -5.59 25.39 3.42
CA SER A 68 -6.52 24.74 4.33
C SER A 68 -6.03 23.35 4.77
N ILE A 69 -5.42 22.57 3.89
CA ILE A 69 -4.78 21.28 4.22
C ILE A 69 -3.58 21.52 5.15
N GLY A 70 -2.77 22.53 4.88
CA GLY A 70 -1.64 22.90 5.75
C GLY A 70 -2.06 23.15 7.20
N GLU A 71 -3.19 23.82 7.42
CA GLU A 71 -3.74 24.08 8.77
C GLU A 71 -4.22 22.79 9.49
N LEU A 72 -4.47 21.71 8.76
CA LEU A 72 -4.92 20.44 9.31
C LEU A 72 -3.77 19.48 9.65
N GLY A 73 -2.57 19.98 9.87
CA GLY A 73 -1.42 19.22 10.36
C GLY A 73 -0.36 18.90 9.31
N TYR A 74 -0.47 19.46 8.11
CA TYR A 74 0.48 19.24 7.00
C TYR A 74 1.38 20.45 6.70
N ARG A 75 1.37 21.46 7.57
CA ARG A 75 2.03 22.75 7.30
C ARG A 75 3.53 22.61 7.08
N ASN A 76 4.20 21.81 7.91
CA ASN A 76 5.66 21.67 7.82
C ASN A 76 6.10 21.13 6.46
N GLU A 77 5.42 20.11 5.97
CA GLU A 77 5.72 19.52 4.67
C GLU A 77 5.25 20.43 3.52
N MET A 78 4.11 21.08 3.67
CA MET A 78 3.62 22.06 2.69
C MET A 78 4.62 23.21 2.49
N ASP A 79 5.23 23.73 3.57
CA ASP A 79 6.23 24.80 3.50
C ASP A 79 7.50 24.35 2.74
N ILE A 80 7.87 23.06 2.83
CA ILE A 80 9.02 22.49 2.09
C ILE A 80 8.74 22.49 0.57
N TYR A 81 7.56 22.02 0.16
CA TYR A 81 7.27 21.78 -1.26
C TYR A 81 6.74 23.00 -1.99
N SER A 82 6.03 23.93 -1.31
CA SER A 82 5.50 25.14 -1.92
C SER A 82 6.57 26.11 -2.46
N ALA A 83 7.81 25.95 -2.01
CA ALA A 83 8.93 26.72 -2.54
C ALA A 83 9.35 26.33 -3.96
N ARG A 84 9.09 25.08 -4.38
CA ARG A 84 9.55 24.52 -5.66
C ARG A 84 8.40 24.04 -6.55
N MET A 85 7.34 23.56 -5.95
CA MET A 85 6.18 23.02 -6.65
C MET A 85 4.97 23.91 -6.42
N SER A 86 3.95 23.81 -7.24
CA SER A 86 2.69 24.52 -7.09
C SER A 86 1.48 23.62 -7.24
N GLY A 87 0.34 24.06 -6.74
CA GLY A 87 -0.94 23.38 -6.92
C GLY A 87 -0.96 21.97 -6.31
N ALA A 88 -1.53 21.02 -7.07
CA ALA A 88 -1.75 19.65 -6.63
C ALA A 88 -0.45 18.89 -6.36
N ASP A 89 0.60 19.13 -7.13
CA ASP A 89 1.87 18.40 -7.01
C ASP A 89 2.55 18.70 -5.67
N ALA A 90 2.55 19.98 -5.24
CA ALA A 90 3.09 20.38 -3.94
C ALA A 90 2.32 19.71 -2.78
N VAL A 91 1.01 19.67 -2.88
CA VAL A 91 0.15 19.05 -1.86
C VAL A 91 0.41 17.54 -1.81
N GLU A 92 0.44 16.85 -2.94
CA GLU A 92 0.70 15.40 -2.96
C GLU A 92 2.07 15.05 -2.38
N ALA A 93 3.11 15.78 -2.76
CA ALA A 93 4.45 15.58 -2.23
C ALA A 93 4.48 15.76 -0.70
N ALA A 94 3.81 16.80 -0.19
CA ALA A 94 3.68 17.07 1.24
C ALA A 94 2.93 15.95 1.98
N LEU A 95 1.82 15.47 1.41
CA LEU A 95 1.01 14.38 1.98
C LEU A 95 1.82 13.08 2.11
N PHE A 96 2.57 12.68 1.08
CA PHE A 96 3.40 11.48 1.13
C PHE A 96 4.59 11.63 2.08
N HIS A 97 5.24 12.80 2.13
CA HIS A 97 6.30 13.07 3.09
C HIS A 97 5.79 13.00 4.53
N ASN A 98 4.63 13.58 4.81
CA ASN A 98 3.98 13.48 6.11
C ASN A 98 3.64 12.03 6.47
N LEU A 99 3.18 11.21 5.51
CA LEU A 99 2.95 9.79 5.74
C LEU A 99 4.24 9.06 6.12
N ASP A 100 5.32 9.27 5.40
CA ASP A 100 6.62 8.64 5.69
C ASP A 100 7.12 9.02 7.09
N ASN A 101 6.99 10.29 7.50
CA ASN A 101 7.31 10.76 8.85
C ASN A 101 6.44 10.06 9.91
N ASP A 102 5.15 9.96 9.66
CA ASP A 102 4.18 9.36 10.58
C ASP A 102 4.41 7.86 10.75
N LEU A 103 4.71 7.15 9.67
CA LEU A 103 5.08 5.73 9.69
C LEU A 103 6.40 5.50 10.46
N SER A 104 7.40 6.36 10.27
CA SER A 104 8.63 6.34 11.05
C SER A 104 8.37 6.51 12.55
N ASP A 105 7.51 7.43 12.90
CA ASP A 105 7.11 7.67 14.27
C ASP A 105 6.38 6.48 14.90
N VAL A 106 5.48 5.84 14.13
CA VAL A 106 4.80 4.62 14.58
C VAL A 106 5.82 3.52 14.85
N MET A 107 6.80 3.33 13.97
CA MET A 107 7.89 2.37 14.19
C MET A 107 8.74 2.70 15.41
N ASN A 108 8.96 3.99 15.68
CA ASN A 108 9.78 4.43 16.82
C ASN A 108 9.11 4.19 18.18
N PHE A 109 7.79 4.30 18.26
CA PHE A 109 7.12 4.05 19.53
C PHE A 109 6.73 2.58 19.77
N CYS A 110 6.81 1.71 18.76
CA CYS A 110 6.57 0.27 18.92
C CYS A 110 7.84 -0.46 19.37
N GLN A 111 7.70 -1.42 20.29
CA GLN A 111 8.81 -2.19 20.86
C GLN A 111 8.54 -3.70 20.88
N GLY A 112 9.61 -4.48 20.95
CA GLY A 112 9.54 -5.94 21.01
C GLY A 112 8.87 -6.58 19.79
N PRO A 113 8.24 -7.75 19.93
CA PRO A 113 7.54 -8.43 18.83
C PRO A 113 6.46 -7.59 18.14
N LEU A 114 5.80 -6.67 18.86
CA LEU A 114 4.85 -5.73 18.29
C LEU A 114 5.47 -4.93 17.14
N LYS A 115 6.71 -4.47 17.30
CA LYS A 115 7.42 -3.70 16.27
C LYS A 115 7.55 -4.49 14.98
N SER A 116 7.88 -5.79 15.05
CA SER A 116 7.99 -6.66 13.88
C SER A 116 6.65 -6.85 13.15
N ILE A 117 5.55 -6.93 13.90
CA ILE A 117 4.21 -7.05 13.32
C ILE A 117 3.80 -5.73 12.63
N VAL A 118 4.05 -4.59 13.28
CA VAL A 118 3.73 -3.28 12.71
C VAL A 118 4.61 -2.98 11.49
N ALA A 119 5.87 -3.45 11.51
CA ALA A 119 6.78 -3.32 10.37
C ALA A 119 6.20 -3.89 9.06
N ILE A 120 5.39 -4.96 9.10
CA ILE A 120 4.70 -5.50 7.92
C ILE A 120 3.94 -4.39 7.19
N TYR A 121 3.16 -3.59 7.93
CA TYR A 121 2.31 -2.55 7.35
C TYR A 121 3.11 -1.33 6.91
N VAL A 122 4.20 -1.01 7.57
CA VAL A 122 5.12 0.07 7.17
C VAL A 122 5.94 -0.35 5.94
N GLU A 123 6.45 -1.58 5.91
CA GLU A 123 7.21 -2.12 4.77
C GLU A 123 6.38 -2.21 3.48
N ARG A 124 5.04 -2.32 3.57
CA ARG A 124 4.15 -2.26 2.39
C ARG A 124 4.49 -1.07 1.48
N PHE A 125 4.77 0.09 2.07
CA PHE A 125 5.10 1.29 1.30
C PHE A 125 6.44 1.20 0.58
N ALA A 126 7.40 0.43 1.11
CA ALA A 126 8.64 0.13 0.40
C ALA A 126 8.39 -0.73 -0.85
N TYR A 127 7.49 -1.73 -0.75
CA TYR A 127 7.08 -2.52 -1.92
C TYR A 127 6.33 -1.66 -2.96
N GLU A 128 5.47 -0.74 -2.54
CA GLU A 128 4.79 0.17 -3.47
C GLU A 128 5.79 1.17 -4.12
N LYS A 129 6.78 1.68 -3.38
CA LYS A 129 7.87 2.49 -3.97
C LYS A 129 8.71 1.67 -4.95
N ALA A 130 9.02 0.40 -4.66
CA ALA A 130 9.70 -0.49 -5.60
C ALA A 130 8.92 -0.63 -6.91
N LYS A 131 7.61 -0.88 -6.86
CA LYS A 131 6.75 -0.92 -8.05
C LYS A 131 6.74 0.42 -8.79
N THR A 132 6.68 1.53 -8.07
CA THR A 132 6.73 2.88 -8.65
C THR A 132 8.01 3.10 -9.45
N VAL A 133 9.16 2.69 -8.92
CA VAL A 133 10.44 2.75 -9.63
C VAL A 133 10.43 1.86 -10.87
N LEU A 134 9.98 0.61 -10.76
CA LEU A 134 9.90 -0.31 -11.90
C LEU A 134 9.00 0.25 -13.01
N ARG A 135 7.83 0.81 -12.65
CA ARG A 135 6.91 1.46 -13.62
C ARG A 135 7.55 2.68 -14.28
N ALA A 136 8.23 3.51 -13.52
CA ALA A 136 8.86 4.73 -14.02
C ALA A 136 9.99 4.41 -15.00
N VAL A 137 10.85 3.45 -14.69
CA VAL A 137 11.92 2.98 -15.57
C VAL A 137 11.33 2.30 -16.81
N ASN A 138 10.34 1.43 -16.67
CA ASN A 138 9.68 0.76 -17.79
C ASN A 138 8.95 1.75 -18.72
N GLY A 139 8.42 2.84 -18.17
CA GLY A 139 7.76 3.92 -18.92
C GLY A 139 8.72 4.90 -19.57
N GLY A 140 10.03 4.76 -19.39
CA GLY A 140 11.04 5.68 -19.91
C GLY A 140 10.93 7.09 -19.34
N CYS A 141 10.44 7.24 -18.10
CA CYS A 141 10.35 8.53 -17.45
C CYS A 141 11.77 9.11 -17.20
N SER A 142 11.96 10.41 -17.47
CA SER A 142 13.26 11.04 -17.18
C SER A 142 13.49 11.14 -15.66
N ASP A 143 14.77 11.14 -15.27
CA ASP A 143 15.18 11.27 -13.86
C ASP A 143 14.63 12.55 -13.24
N GLU A 144 14.61 13.66 -14.00
CA GLU A 144 14.08 14.94 -13.56
C GLU A 144 12.58 14.87 -13.27
N LEU A 145 11.81 14.14 -14.11
CA LEU A 145 10.38 13.96 -13.90
C LEU A 145 10.09 13.10 -12.65
N ILE A 146 10.88 12.03 -12.50
CA ILE A 146 10.75 11.14 -11.34
C ILE A 146 11.08 11.91 -10.05
N GLU A 147 12.18 12.65 -10.01
CA GLU A 147 12.61 13.43 -8.85
C GLU A 147 11.69 14.62 -8.56
N SER A 148 11.08 15.23 -9.58
CA SER A 148 10.25 16.41 -9.37
C SER A 148 8.80 16.06 -8.99
N GLN A 149 8.25 14.93 -9.46
CA GLN A 149 6.83 14.65 -9.32
C GLN A 149 6.51 13.32 -8.64
N ILE A 150 7.32 12.27 -8.86
CA ILE A 150 6.99 10.90 -8.42
C ILE A 150 7.64 10.60 -7.06
N LEU A 151 8.94 10.88 -6.94
CA LEU A 151 9.75 10.63 -5.74
C LEU A 151 10.57 11.88 -5.38
N PRO A 152 9.94 12.93 -4.84
CA PRO A 152 10.64 14.18 -4.53
C PRO A 152 11.85 13.98 -3.63
N SER A 153 12.99 14.62 -4.00
CA SER A 153 14.27 14.48 -3.29
C SER A 153 14.28 15.13 -1.91
N GLU A 154 13.35 16.04 -1.64
CA GLU A 154 13.14 16.65 -0.33
C GLU A 154 12.67 15.65 0.73
N ASN A 155 12.05 14.56 0.30
CA ASN A 155 11.71 13.45 1.19
C ASN A 155 12.93 12.51 1.33
N PRO A 156 13.61 12.46 2.50
CA PRO A 156 14.80 11.62 2.68
C PRO A 156 14.54 10.12 2.45
N MET A 157 13.29 9.68 2.60
CA MET A 157 12.90 8.29 2.39
C MET A 157 12.89 7.89 0.90
N ASN A 158 12.99 8.86 0.00
CA ASN A 158 13.08 8.61 -1.45
C ASN A 158 14.53 8.44 -1.94
N ALA A 159 15.53 8.83 -1.15
CA ALA A 159 16.93 8.89 -1.60
C ALA A 159 17.44 7.56 -2.20
N VAL A 160 17.07 6.44 -1.57
CA VAL A 160 17.45 5.09 -2.05
C VAL A 160 16.83 4.76 -3.39
N TRP A 161 15.57 5.11 -3.56
CA TRP A 161 14.81 4.87 -4.78
C TRP A 161 15.29 5.72 -5.95
N LEU A 162 15.63 6.98 -5.67
CA LEU A 162 16.24 7.88 -6.65
C LEU A 162 17.64 7.42 -7.06
N ASP A 163 18.44 6.88 -6.13
CA ASP A 163 19.75 6.30 -6.47
C ASP A 163 19.59 5.10 -7.44
N ILE A 164 18.53 4.28 -7.31
CA ILE A 164 18.25 3.19 -8.25
C ILE A 164 17.87 3.76 -9.62
N VAL A 165 16.91 4.68 -9.68
CA VAL A 165 16.49 5.31 -10.93
C VAL A 165 17.66 5.91 -11.70
N ARG A 166 18.49 6.70 -11.03
CA ARG A 166 19.65 7.41 -11.65
C ARG A 166 20.78 6.48 -12.11
N THR A 167 20.76 5.22 -11.71
CA THR A 167 21.84 4.26 -12.00
C THR A 167 21.41 3.12 -12.90
N THR A 168 20.15 3.08 -13.30
CA THR A 168 19.57 2.00 -14.11
C THR A 168 18.82 2.59 -15.31
N GLU A 169 19.02 2.00 -16.47
CA GLU A 169 18.37 2.40 -17.72
C GLU A 169 17.28 1.43 -18.13
N THR A 170 17.37 0.20 -17.64
CA THR A 170 16.45 -0.86 -18.01
C THR A 170 15.67 -1.43 -16.81
N LEU A 171 14.48 -1.97 -17.08
CA LEU A 171 13.65 -2.63 -16.08
C LEU A 171 14.41 -3.75 -15.34
N HIS A 172 15.19 -4.53 -16.09
CA HIS A 172 15.99 -5.62 -15.52
C HIS A 172 17.11 -5.11 -14.59
N GLU A 173 17.82 -4.03 -14.97
CA GLU A 173 18.83 -3.41 -14.09
C GLU A 173 18.20 -2.86 -12.80
N ALA A 174 17.02 -2.24 -12.88
CA ALA A 174 16.29 -1.75 -11.73
C ALA A 174 15.90 -2.91 -10.79
N ALA A 175 15.36 -4.01 -11.33
CA ALA A 175 15.05 -5.20 -10.57
C ALA A 175 16.29 -5.81 -9.89
N ASN A 176 17.41 -5.94 -10.62
CA ASN A 176 18.67 -6.45 -10.09
C ASN A 176 19.27 -5.56 -8.99
N SER A 177 19.12 -4.24 -9.10
CA SER A 177 19.55 -3.32 -8.06
C SER A 177 18.78 -3.53 -6.75
N MET A 178 17.55 -3.99 -6.82
CA MET A 178 16.71 -4.31 -5.66
C MET A 178 16.96 -5.72 -5.12
N ALA A 179 17.56 -6.64 -5.88
CA ALA A 179 17.72 -8.05 -5.54
C ALA A 179 18.38 -8.31 -4.18
N GLY A 180 19.32 -7.46 -3.78
CA GLY A 180 20.00 -7.52 -2.46
C GLY A 180 19.17 -7.01 -1.29
N THR A 181 17.97 -6.52 -1.51
CA THR A 181 17.08 -5.96 -0.49
C THR A 181 16.09 -7.02 0.03
N PRO A 182 15.46 -6.83 1.20
CA PRO A 182 14.47 -7.76 1.71
C PRO A 182 13.25 -7.93 0.81
N TRP A 183 12.87 -6.86 0.12
CA TRP A 183 11.75 -6.87 -0.81
C TRP A 183 12.10 -7.38 -2.20
N GLY A 184 13.38 -7.43 -2.56
CA GLY A 184 13.86 -7.84 -3.88
C GLY A 184 14.22 -9.32 -4.04
N LYS A 185 14.07 -10.16 -3.02
CA LYS A 185 14.48 -11.58 -3.08
C LYS A 185 13.75 -12.41 -4.14
N GLU A 186 12.47 -12.14 -4.36
CA GLU A 186 11.71 -12.82 -5.40
C GLU A 186 12.05 -12.26 -6.80
N LEU A 187 12.40 -10.97 -6.90
CA LEU A 187 12.92 -10.38 -8.14
C LEU A 187 14.22 -11.05 -8.59
N ALA A 188 15.11 -11.37 -7.64
CA ALA A 188 16.36 -12.07 -7.94
C ALA A 188 16.15 -13.48 -8.53
N LYS A 189 14.97 -14.07 -8.41
CA LYS A 189 14.63 -15.37 -9.00
C LYS A 189 14.13 -15.26 -10.43
N LEU A 190 13.73 -14.05 -10.85
CA LEU A 190 13.36 -13.74 -12.21
C LEU A 190 14.63 -13.40 -13.01
N ASP A 191 15.57 -14.38 -13.09
CA ASP A 191 16.88 -14.23 -13.75
C ASP A 191 16.76 -14.23 -15.28
N ASP A 192 15.59 -13.85 -15.78
CA ASP A 192 15.27 -13.79 -17.18
C ASP A 192 15.24 -12.33 -17.64
N SER A 193 16.08 -11.99 -18.62
CA SER A 193 16.10 -10.67 -19.24
C SER A 193 14.75 -10.27 -19.88
N ASP A 194 13.87 -11.24 -20.07
CA ASP A 194 12.56 -11.10 -20.70
C ASP A 194 11.39 -10.97 -19.70
N ALA A 195 11.67 -10.96 -18.38
CA ALA A 195 10.62 -10.82 -17.37
C ALA A 195 9.87 -9.49 -17.52
N THR A 196 8.55 -9.58 -17.58
CA THR A 196 7.68 -8.42 -17.74
C THR A 196 7.52 -7.62 -16.44
N LEU A 197 7.13 -6.34 -16.56
CA LEU A 197 6.80 -5.51 -15.39
C LEU A 197 5.75 -6.18 -14.49
N GLU A 198 4.74 -6.79 -15.10
CA GLU A 198 3.66 -7.48 -14.38
C GLU A 198 4.19 -8.65 -13.53
N GLU A 199 5.10 -9.46 -14.09
CA GLU A 199 5.73 -10.56 -13.38
C GLU A 199 6.61 -10.09 -12.22
N MET A 200 7.28 -8.93 -12.37
CA MET A 200 8.05 -8.31 -11.31
C MET A 200 7.16 -7.76 -10.18
N GLU A 201 6.06 -7.10 -10.53
CA GLU A 201 5.09 -6.61 -9.54
C GLU A 201 4.45 -7.77 -8.76
N ASP A 202 4.13 -8.86 -9.44
CA ASP A 202 3.61 -10.09 -8.83
C ASP A 202 4.62 -10.73 -7.87
N ALA A 203 5.91 -10.77 -8.26
CA ALA A 203 6.97 -11.28 -7.38
C ALA A 203 7.08 -10.44 -6.10
N LEU A 204 6.98 -9.11 -6.21
CA LEU A 204 6.95 -8.21 -5.06
C LEU A 204 5.73 -8.47 -4.15
N ASP A 205 4.54 -8.64 -4.71
CA ASP A 205 3.33 -8.94 -3.94
C ASP A 205 3.43 -10.30 -3.22
N ARG A 206 3.91 -11.33 -3.89
CA ARG A 206 4.15 -12.65 -3.29
C ARG A 206 5.17 -12.59 -2.15
N GLN A 207 6.26 -11.85 -2.35
CA GLN A 207 7.27 -11.64 -1.32
C GLN A 207 6.66 -10.96 -0.09
N TYR A 208 5.90 -9.88 -0.29
CA TYR A 208 5.25 -9.14 0.78
C TYR A 208 4.31 -10.04 1.59
N TYR A 209 3.35 -10.71 0.95
CA TYR A 209 2.37 -11.52 1.65
C TYR A 209 2.97 -12.78 2.29
N SER A 210 3.98 -13.40 1.66
CA SER A 210 4.73 -14.50 2.26
C SER A 210 5.42 -14.06 3.56
N HIS A 211 6.07 -12.89 3.53
CA HIS A 211 6.70 -12.30 4.71
C HIS A 211 5.65 -11.96 5.80
N ALA A 212 4.57 -11.30 5.43
CA ALA A 212 3.50 -10.91 6.34
C ALA A 212 2.88 -12.12 7.07
N LEU A 213 2.60 -13.20 6.35
CA LEU A 213 2.09 -14.45 6.93
C LEU A 213 3.11 -15.11 7.86
N LYS A 214 4.41 -15.09 7.51
CA LYS A 214 5.46 -15.66 8.34
C LYS A 214 5.57 -14.91 9.67
N VAL A 215 5.62 -13.59 9.63
CA VAL A 215 5.74 -12.75 10.83
C VAL A 215 4.49 -12.84 11.70
N SER A 216 3.29 -12.81 11.10
CA SER A 216 2.02 -12.89 11.84
C SER A 216 1.81 -14.21 12.59
N LYS A 217 2.49 -15.28 12.18
CA LYS A 217 2.49 -16.61 12.84
C LYS A 217 3.63 -16.77 13.85
N GLY A 218 4.45 -15.76 14.03
CA GLY A 218 5.59 -15.78 14.95
C GLY A 218 5.21 -15.64 16.42
N ARG A 219 6.18 -15.18 17.22
CA ARG A 219 5.98 -14.89 18.65
C ARG A 219 4.91 -13.81 18.80
N ASP A 220 4.04 -13.78 19.69
CA ASP A 220 2.88 -12.90 19.82
C ASP A 220 1.83 -13.10 18.69
N SER A 221 1.79 -14.28 18.08
CA SER A 221 0.81 -14.64 17.06
C SER A 221 -0.63 -14.32 17.52
N ASN A 222 -1.38 -13.64 16.66
CA ASN A 222 -2.79 -13.35 16.87
C ASN A 222 -3.61 -13.99 15.72
N PRO A 223 -4.49 -14.97 16.03
CA PRO A 223 -5.30 -15.63 15.00
C PRO A 223 -6.15 -14.67 14.17
N GLN A 224 -6.61 -13.57 14.76
CA GLN A 224 -7.38 -12.55 14.04
C GLN A 224 -6.49 -11.77 13.07
N LEU A 225 -5.21 -11.50 13.42
CA LEU A 225 -4.25 -10.89 12.50
C LEU A 225 -3.96 -11.81 11.31
N VAL A 226 -3.73 -13.08 11.56
CA VAL A 226 -3.57 -14.08 10.49
C VAL A 226 -4.81 -14.13 9.60
N LYS A 227 -6.03 -14.12 10.20
CA LYS A 227 -7.28 -14.04 9.47
C LYS A 227 -7.35 -12.78 8.60
N TYR A 228 -6.98 -11.63 9.14
CA TYR A 228 -7.00 -10.34 8.43
C TYR A 228 -6.06 -10.38 7.20
N ILE A 229 -4.80 -10.77 7.39
CA ILE A 229 -3.82 -10.86 6.28
C ILE A 229 -4.29 -11.86 5.22
N ARG A 230 -4.84 -13.01 5.61
CA ARG A 230 -5.38 -13.98 4.65
C ARG A 230 -6.58 -13.44 3.89
N THR A 231 -7.40 -12.59 4.51
CA THR A 231 -8.50 -11.90 3.83
C THR A 231 -7.97 -10.85 2.84
N GLU A 232 -6.90 -10.12 3.19
CA GLU A 232 -6.24 -9.19 2.26
C GLU A 232 -5.70 -9.93 1.02
N ILE A 233 -5.10 -11.11 1.19
CA ILE A 233 -4.65 -11.96 0.08
C ILE A 233 -5.82 -12.34 -0.83
N ASP A 234 -6.94 -12.78 -0.25
CA ASP A 234 -8.13 -13.13 -1.03
C ASP A 234 -8.67 -11.95 -1.82
N HIS A 235 -8.78 -10.78 -1.18
CA HIS A 235 -9.23 -9.56 -1.86
C HIS A 235 -8.31 -9.17 -3.00
N ARG A 236 -6.98 -9.26 -2.81
CA ARG A 236 -6.00 -8.99 -3.86
C ARG A 236 -6.15 -9.98 -5.02
N ASN A 237 -6.24 -11.26 -4.74
CA ASN A 237 -6.44 -12.30 -5.74
C ASN A 237 -7.74 -12.08 -6.53
N ILE A 238 -8.85 -11.77 -5.85
CA ILE A 238 -10.13 -11.50 -6.50
C ILE A 238 -10.01 -10.33 -7.48
N ILE A 239 -9.46 -9.20 -7.06
CA ILE A 239 -9.28 -8.03 -7.92
C ILE A 239 -8.38 -8.37 -9.12
N ASN A 240 -7.28 -9.08 -8.88
CA ASN A 240 -6.37 -9.49 -9.94
C ASN A 240 -7.07 -10.39 -10.95
N GLN A 241 -7.85 -11.40 -10.51
CA GLN A 241 -8.56 -12.29 -11.42
C GLN A 241 -9.59 -11.58 -12.31
N PHE A 242 -10.29 -10.56 -11.78
CA PHE A 242 -11.16 -9.69 -12.60
C PHE A 242 -10.35 -8.86 -13.61
N ARG A 243 -9.18 -8.32 -13.20
CA ARG A 243 -8.29 -7.55 -14.07
C ARG A 243 -7.71 -8.39 -15.19
N GLU A 244 -7.16 -9.56 -14.84
CA GLU A 244 -6.55 -10.52 -15.76
C GLU A 244 -7.56 -11.06 -16.77
N LEU A 245 -8.82 -11.27 -16.34
CA LEU A 245 -9.92 -11.64 -17.24
C LEU A 245 -10.19 -10.55 -18.29
N ARG A 246 -10.23 -9.28 -17.88
CA ARG A 246 -10.44 -8.15 -18.80
C ARG A 246 -9.27 -7.97 -19.78
N GLN A 247 -8.07 -8.30 -19.36
CA GLN A 247 -6.85 -8.27 -20.18
C GLN A 247 -6.72 -9.51 -21.10
N ASN A 248 -7.68 -10.44 -21.06
CA ASN A 248 -7.65 -11.70 -21.80
C ASN A 248 -6.40 -12.55 -21.53
N ILE A 249 -5.90 -12.53 -20.30
CA ILE A 249 -4.79 -13.37 -19.83
C ILE A 249 -5.22 -14.84 -19.83
N SER A 250 -4.35 -15.74 -20.30
CA SER A 250 -4.67 -17.17 -20.35
C SER A 250 -4.93 -17.75 -18.96
N THR A 251 -5.80 -18.76 -18.90
CA THR A 251 -6.17 -19.47 -17.65
C THR A 251 -4.95 -19.98 -16.88
N GLU A 252 -3.97 -20.54 -17.59
CA GLU A 252 -2.75 -21.09 -16.99
C GLU A 252 -1.94 -19.96 -16.30
N LYS A 253 -1.78 -18.82 -16.98
CA LYS A 253 -1.06 -17.66 -16.44
C LYS A 253 -1.82 -17.07 -15.27
N ARG A 254 -3.15 -16.90 -15.38
CA ARG A 254 -4.02 -16.44 -14.28
C ARG A 254 -3.88 -17.29 -13.02
N LEU A 255 -3.80 -18.61 -13.17
CA LEU A 255 -3.60 -19.53 -12.04
C LEU A 255 -2.20 -19.39 -11.42
N GLN A 256 -1.17 -19.14 -12.22
CA GLN A 256 0.19 -18.92 -11.75
C GLN A 256 0.34 -17.62 -10.98
N MET A 257 -0.45 -16.58 -11.32
CA MET A 257 -0.42 -15.27 -10.67
C MET A 257 -1.14 -15.25 -9.31
N VAL A 258 -1.87 -16.31 -8.94
CA VAL A 258 -2.54 -16.39 -7.64
C VAL A 258 -1.54 -16.33 -6.48
N ILE A 259 -1.71 -15.35 -5.60
CA ILE A 259 -0.91 -15.21 -4.38
C ILE A 259 -1.33 -16.29 -3.39
N PRO A 260 -0.40 -17.14 -2.90
CA PRO A 260 -0.74 -18.24 -1.99
C PRO A 260 -1.00 -17.73 -0.57
N GLY A 261 -1.81 -18.47 0.17
CA GLY A 261 -1.98 -18.24 1.62
C GLY A 261 -3.27 -17.56 2.03
N GLY A 262 -4.16 -17.24 1.09
CA GLY A 262 -5.51 -16.76 1.37
C GLY A 262 -6.38 -17.76 2.15
N ARG A 263 -7.62 -17.41 2.39
CA ARG A 263 -8.66 -18.25 3.02
C ARG A 263 -9.41 -19.09 1.99
N LEU A 264 -9.51 -18.59 0.75
CA LEU A 264 -10.07 -19.31 -0.38
C LEU A 264 -9.23 -20.56 -0.68
N SER A 265 -9.90 -21.68 -0.91
CA SER A 265 -9.22 -22.95 -1.21
C SER A 265 -8.56 -22.91 -2.60
N LYS A 266 -7.53 -23.71 -2.79
CA LYS A 266 -6.89 -23.86 -4.12
C LYS A 266 -7.89 -24.27 -5.20
N THR A 267 -8.87 -25.12 -4.85
CA THR A 267 -9.91 -25.56 -5.77
C THR A 267 -10.79 -24.41 -6.22
N VAL A 268 -11.24 -23.56 -5.28
CA VAL A 268 -12.03 -22.35 -5.60
C VAL A 268 -11.20 -21.40 -6.47
N MET A 269 -9.96 -21.12 -6.10
CA MET A 269 -9.09 -20.24 -6.90
C MET A 269 -8.82 -20.79 -8.30
N SER A 270 -8.65 -22.11 -8.45
CA SER A 270 -8.53 -22.74 -9.78
C SER A 270 -9.79 -22.54 -10.62
N GLN A 271 -10.98 -22.66 -10.02
CA GLN A 271 -12.26 -22.42 -10.71
C GLN A 271 -12.43 -20.93 -11.09
N VAL A 272 -12.03 -20.03 -10.21
CA VAL A 272 -12.01 -18.57 -10.48
C VAL A 272 -11.08 -18.25 -11.67
N SER A 273 -9.88 -18.84 -11.70
CA SER A 273 -8.93 -18.64 -12.82
C SER A 273 -9.44 -19.23 -14.15
N GLN A 274 -10.29 -20.24 -14.11
CA GLN A 274 -10.92 -20.85 -15.30
C GLN A 274 -12.17 -20.10 -15.79
N ALA A 275 -12.66 -19.15 -15.00
CA ALA A 275 -13.85 -18.39 -15.36
C ALA A 275 -13.60 -17.52 -16.60
N ASN A 276 -14.61 -17.41 -17.46
CA ASN A 276 -14.57 -16.66 -18.73
C ASN A 276 -15.46 -15.39 -18.70
N SER A 277 -16.09 -15.10 -17.59
CA SER A 277 -16.90 -13.90 -17.38
C SER A 277 -16.88 -13.45 -15.91
N ASN A 278 -17.20 -12.19 -15.66
CA ASN A 278 -17.32 -11.65 -14.30
C ASN A 278 -18.35 -12.45 -13.48
N LYS A 279 -19.46 -12.85 -14.08
CA LYS A 279 -20.49 -13.65 -13.44
C LYS A 279 -19.96 -15.05 -13.06
N SER A 280 -19.21 -15.70 -13.92
CA SER A 280 -18.64 -17.04 -13.61
C SER A 280 -17.54 -16.98 -12.55
N ILE A 281 -16.81 -15.85 -12.41
CA ILE A 281 -15.93 -15.61 -11.27
C ILE A 281 -16.74 -15.61 -9.97
N LEU A 282 -17.85 -14.85 -9.92
CA LEU A 282 -18.68 -14.78 -8.74
C LEU A 282 -19.30 -16.15 -8.37
N GLU A 283 -19.79 -16.90 -9.36
CA GLU A 283 -20.32 -18.25 -9.15
C GLU A 283 -19.28 -19.22 -8.58
N ALA A 284 -18.02 -19.10 -9.00
CA ALA A 284 -16.92 -19.87 -8.43
C ALA A 284 -16.61 -19.47 -6.98
N LEU A 285 -16.62 -18.15 -6.68
CA LEU A 285 -16.41 -17.63 -5.33
C LEU A 285 -17.50 -18.05 -4.34
N ARG A 286 -18.75 -18.10 -4.78
CA ARG A 286 -19.93 -18.56 -3.98
C ARG A 286 -19.79 -19.97 -3.43
N ARG A 287 -18.94 -20.80 -4.03
CA ARG A 287 -18.65 -22.16 -3.55
C ARG A 287 -17.81 -22.19 -2.27
N SER A 288 -17.28 -21.04 -1.85
CA SER A 288 -16.51 -20.92 -0.63
C SER A 288 -17.32 -20.40 0.54
N ASN A 289 -17.38 -21.16 1.63
CA ASN A 289 -18.00 -20.72 2.89
C ASN A 289 -17.27 -19.52 3.55
N THR A 290 -16.10 -19.13 3.04
CA THR A 290 -15.34 -18.00 3.57
C THR A 290 -15.53 -16.71 2.77
N PHE A 291 -16.23 -16.79 1.66
CA PHE A 291 -16.55 -15.66 0.80
C PHE A 291 -17.89 -15.04 1.22
N ASP A 292 -17.90 -13.74 1.37
CA ASP A 292 -19.12 -12.96 1.57
C ASP A 292 -19.54 -12.38 0.21
N GLU A 293 -20.70 -12.76 -0.29
CA GLU A 293 -21.19 -12.35 -1.61
C GLU A 293 -22.00 -11.04 -1.59
N THR A 294 -22.33 -10.53 -0.40
CA THR A 294 -23.23 -9.37 -0.24
C THR A 294 -22.75 -8.18 -1.08
N GLY A 295 -23.60 -7.62 -1.93
CA GLY A 295 -23.30 -6.46 -2.79
C GLY A 295 -22.37 -6.74 -3.98
N PHE A 296 -21.95 -8.00 -4.21
CA PHE A 296 -21.09 -8.30 -5.37
C PHE A 296 -21.83 -8.28 -6.71
N ASP A 297 -23.11 -8.68 -6.73
CA ASP A 297 -23.92 -8.62 -7.95
C ASP A 297 -24.05 -7.17 -8.43
N GLU A 298 -24.36 -6.24 -7.52
CA GLU A 298 -24.49 -4.82 -7.80
C GLU A 298 -23.13 -4.24 -8.25
N ALA A 299 -22.04 -4.56 -7.54
CA ALA A 299 -20.70 -4.08 -7.87
C ALA A 299 -20.22 -4.60 -9.24
N ILE A 300 -20.57 -5.81 -9.64
CA ILE A 300 -20.26 -6.36 -10.96
C ILE A 300 -21.07 -5.63 -12.04
N LEU A 301 -22.39 -5.45 -11.84
CA LEU A 301 -23.25 -4.73 -12.79
C LEU A 301 -22.76 -3.30 -13.01
N GLU A 302 -22.40 -2.60 -11.94
CA GLU A 302 -21.85 -1.25 -12.01
C GLU A 302 -20.46 -1.24 -12.69
N SER A 303 -19.59 -2.20 -12.37
CA SER A 303 -18.29 -2.39 -13.03
C SER A 303 -18.40 -2.62 -14.52
N ASP A 304 -19.40 -3.39 -14.96
CA ASP A 304 -19.64 -3.66 -16.38
C ASP A 304 -20.21 -2.42 -17.07
N ALA A 305 -21.08 -1.67 -16.41
CA ALA A 305 -21.65 -0.42 -16.94
C ALA A 305 -20.62 0.70 -17.07
N LEU A 306 -19.73 0.86 -16.08
CA LEU A 306 -18.68 1.89 -16.07
C LEU A 306 -17.44 1.49 -16.87
N GLY A 307 -17.26 0.22 -17.19
CA GLY A 307 -16.04 -0.28 -17.82
C GLY A 307 -14.80 -0.26 -16.90
N THR A 308 -14.98 -0.14 -15.59
CA THR A 308 -13.90 -0.12 -14.59
C THR A 308 -14.07 -1.22 -13.53
N LEU A 309 -13.04 -1.51 -12.74
CA LEU A 309 -13.11 -2.42 -11.59
C LEU A 309 -13.31 -1.67 -10.27
N ASP A 310 -13.46 -0.35 -10.30
CA ASP A 310 -13.53 0.48 -9.11
C ASP A 310 -14.69 0.09 -8.16
N PRO A 311 -15.91 -0.24 -8.64
CA PRO A 311 -16.97 -0.68 -7.74
C PRO A 311 -16.62 -1.95 -6.95
N ILE A 312 -16.01 -2.94 -7.61
CA ILE A 312 -15.56 -4.19 -6.96
C ILE A 312 -14.43 -3.91 -5.99
N ALA A 313 -13.45 -3.10 -6.38
CA ALA A 313 -12.31 -2.72 -5.54
C ALA A 313 -12.78 -1.94 -4.30
N THR A 314 -13.71 -1.01 -4.47
CA THR A 314 -14.31 -0.22 -3.38
C THR A 314 -15.05 -1.13 -2.40
N LEU A 315 -15.88 -2.04 -2.87
CA LEU A 315 -16.58 -3.01 -2.02
C LEU A 315 -15.61 -3.83 -1.16
N LEU A 316 -14.54 -4.36 -1.78
CA LEU A 316 -13.53 -5.16 -1.08
C LEU A 316 -12.72 -4.32 -0.08
N ASN A 317 -12.39 -3.07 -0.42
CA ASN A 317 -11.69 -2.15 0.48
C ASN A 317 -12.56 -1.79 1.69
N HIS A 318 -13.83 -1.46 1.51
CA HIS A 318 -14.75 -1.20 2.60
C HIS A 318 -14.83 -2.38 3.56
N ARG A 319 -15.00 -3.62 3.05
CA ARG A 319 -15.01 -4.84 3.88
C ARG A 319 -13.73 -5.03 4.67
N ARG A 320 -12.59 -4.76 4.03
CA ARG A 320 -11.29 -4.84 4.69
C ARG A 320 -11.18 -3.82 5.83
N HIS A 321 -11.61 -2.58 5.60
CA HIS A 321 -11.63 -1.54 6.61
C HIS A 321 -12.59 -1.85 7.75
N ASP A 322 -13.80 -2.34 7.48
CA ASP A 322 -14.77 -2.73 8.50
C ASP A 322 -14.29 -3.90 9.35
N LEU A 323 -13.65 -4.90 8.74
CA LEU A 323 -13.05 -6.01 9.47
C LEU A 323 -11.95 -5.52 10.42
N LEU A 324 -11.07 -4.65 9.96
CA LEU A 324 -10.00 -4.08 10.77
C LEU A 324 -10.54 -3.19 11.88
N ARG A 325 -11.53 -2.37 11.57
CA ARG A 325 -12.27 -1.54 12.53
C ARG A 325 -12.86 -2.41 13.63
N SER A 326 -13.58 -3.47 13.26
CA SER A 326 -14.16 -4.42 14.21
C SER A 326 -13.10 -5.04 15.11
N PHE A 327 -11.99 -5.52 14.56
CA PHE A 327 -10.89 -6.08 15.35
C PHE A 327 -10.24 -5.05 16.29
N SER A 328 -10.12 -3.80 15.87
CA SER A 328 -9.58 -2.72 16.69
C SER A 328 -10.49 -2.38 17.88
N TYR A 329 -11.82 -2.44 17.71
CA TYR A 329 -12.78 -2.21 18.78
C TYR A 329 -12.88 -3.42 19.75
N LEU A 330 -12.91 -4.63 19.22
CA LEU A 330 -12.98 -5.85 20.02
C LEU A 330 -11.69 -6.10 20.80
N ASN A 331 -10.55 -5.65 20.29
CA ASN A 331 -9.24 -5.84 20.92
C ASN A 331 -8.54 -4.49 21.13
N PRO A 332 -9.02 -3.66 22.06
CA PRO A 332 -8.56 -2.29 22.22
C PRO A 332 -7.14 -2.15 22.76
N VAL A 333 -6.56 -3.23 23.29
CA VAL A 333 -5.17 -3.32 23.77
C VAL A 333 -4.48 -4.44 23.00
N SER A 334 -4.17 -4.19 21.73
CA SER A 334 -3.55 -5.14 20.81
C SER A 334 -2.81 -4.39 19.71
N VAL A 335 -2.33 -5.12 18.70
CA VAL A 335 -1.74 -4.53 17.49
C VAL A 335 -2.81 -3.81 16.62
N PHE A 336 -4.08 -4.19 16.70
CA PHE A 336 -5.12 -3.67 15.81
C PHE A 336 -5.35 -2.17 15.86
N PRO A 337 -5.37 -1.48 17.03
CA PRO A 337 -5.41 -0.03 17.05
C PRO A 337 -4.27 0.65 16.30
N VAL A 338 -3.07 0.05 16.30
CA VAL A 338 -1.92 0.61 15.57
C VAL A 338 -2.09 0.42 14.07
N ILE A 339 -2.44 -0.79 13.62
CA ILE A 339 -2.69 -1.08 12.19
C ILE A 339 -3.87 -0.22 11.69
N TYR A 340 -4.94 -0.14 12.47
CA TYR A 340 -6.12 0.66 12.11
C TYR A 340 -5.80 2.14 11.97
N TYR A 341 -4.92 2.68 12.84
CA TYR A 341 -4.44 4.05 12.70
C TYR A 341 -3.68 4.24 11.38
N ILE A 342 -2.74 3.34 11.04
CA ILE A 342 -1.98 3.40 9.77
C ILE A 342 -2.94 3.42 8.57
N GLU A 343 -3.89 2.47 8.52
CA GLU A 343 -4.84 2.38 7.40
C GLU A 343 -5.76 3.63 7.32
N ARG A 344 -6.20 4.18 8.45
CA ARG A 344 -6.97 5.44 8.47
C ARG A 344 -6.16 6.64 8.02
N LYS A 345 -4.86 6.71 8.37
CA LYS A 345 -3.95 7.76 7.87
C LYS A 345 -3.76 7.66 6.36
N VAL A 346 -3.58 6.46 5.84
CA VAL A 346 -3.48 6.23 4.38
C VAL A 346 -4.75 6.66 3.67
N LEU A 347 -5.91 6.30 4.21
CA LEU A 347 -7.21 6.68 3.65
C LEU A 347 -7.42 8.20 3.66
N GLU A 348 -7.04 8.88 4.75
CA GLU A 348 -7.06 10.35 4.82
C GLU A 348 -6.25 10.96 3.67
N ILE A 349 -5.03 10.45 3.43
CA ILE A 349 -4.16 10.94 2.36
C ILE A 349 -4.76 10.66 0.98
N GLN A 350 -5.36 9.48 0.78
CA GLN A 350 -6.04 9.14 -0.47
C GLN A 350 -7.21 10.08 -0.75
N ASN A 351 -8.03 10.37 0.25
CA ASN A 351 -9.12 11.32 0.14
C ASN A 351 -8.63 12.75 -0.17
N LEU A 352 -7.58 13.20 0.50
CA LEU A 352 -6.99 14.52 0.24
C LEU A 352 -6.40 14.63 -1.17
N ARG A 353 -5.74 13.57 -1.65
CA ARG A 353 -5.23 13.51 -3.02
C ARG A 353 -6.36 13.58 -4.05
N LEU A 354 -7.39 12.75 -3.86
CA LEU A 354 -8.58 12.77 -4.71
C LEU A 354 -9.21 14.15 -4.74
N LEU A 355 -9.34 14.78 -3.58
CA LEU A 355 -9.88 16.13 -3.45
C LEU A 355 -9.07 17.16 -4.25
N VAL A 356 -7.74 17.19 -4.05
CA VAL A 356 -6.89 18.19 -4.68
C VAL A 356 -6.82 17.98 -6.19
N ARG A 357 -6.58 16.74 -6.65
CA ARG A 357 -6.56 16.42 -8.09
C ARG A 357 -7.90 16.64 -8.76
N GLY A 358 -8.97 16.20 -8.15
CA GLY A 358 -10.31 16.36 -8.69
C GLY A 358 -10.71 17.84 -8.84
N LYS A 359 -10.37 18.66 -7.86
CA LYS A 359 -10.62 20.12 -7.98
C LYS A 359 -9.76 20.77 -9.06
N THR A 360 -8.52 20.34 -9.23
CA THR A 360 -7.64 20.86 -10.30
C THR A 360 -8.20 20.59 -11.68
N ILE A 361 -8.88 19.46 -11.89
CA ILE A 361 -9.53 19.11 -13.16
C ILE A 361 -11.01 19.53 -13.23
N GLY A 362 -11.50 20.24 -12.23
CA GLY A 362 -12.84 20.84 -12.21
C GLY A 362 -13.99 19.89 -11.85
N LEU A 363 -13.71 18.78 -11.14
CA LEU A 363 -14.77 17.89 -10.63
C LEU A 363 -15.60 18.61 -9.56
N THR A 364 -16.91 18.33 -9.55
CA THR A 364 -17.84 18.91 -8.56
C THR A 364 -17.67 18.25 -7.19
N ALA A 365 -18.11 18.95 -6.14
CA ALA A 365 -18.02 18.43 -4.77
C ALA A 365 -18.81 17.13 -4.59
N GLU A 366 -19.96 16.99 -5.26
CA GLU A 366 -20.81 15.79 -5.21
C GLU A 366 -20.10 14.57 -5.81
N VAL A 367 -19.43 14.75 -6.95
CA VAL A 367 -18.66 13.67 -7.60
C VAL A 367 -17.49 13.26 -6.71
N LEU A 368 -16.78 14.22 -6.13
CA LEU A 368 -15.66 13.94 -5.23
C LEU A 368 -16.12 13.22 -3.96
N GLU A 369 -17.22 13.68 -3.32
CA GLU A 369 -17.75 13.06 -2.12
C GLU A 369 -18.20 11.61 -2.36
N ALA A 370 -18.78 11.32 -3.52
CA ALA A 370 -19.22 9.98 -3.90
C ALA A 370 -18.05 8.97 -4.02
N HIS A 371 -16.83 9.44 -4.26
CA HIS A 371 -15.63 8.60 -4.38
C HIS A 371 -14.73 8.62 -3.14
N MET A 372 -15.10 9.38 -2.09
CA MET A 372 -14.37 9.40 -0.82
C MET A 372 -14.85 8.30 0.11
N ASP A 373 -13.92 7.70 0.84
CA ASP A 373 -14.19 6.74 1.90
C ASP A 373 -13.98 7.42 3.28
N PHE A 374 -15.01 7.42 4.17
CA PHE A 374 -15.02 8.16 5.44
C PHE A 374 -14.93 7.26 6.68
#